data_fbd60f5e1b69f7a2b336763d347725d7
#
_entry.id   fbd60f5e1b69f7a2b336763d347725d7
#
_cell.length_a   1.000
_cell.length_b   1.000
_cell.length_c   1.000
_cell.angle_alpha   90.00
_cell.angle_beta   90.00
_cell.angle_gamma   90.00
#
_symmetry.space_group_name_H-M   'P 1'
#
loop_
_entity.id
_entity.type
_entity.pdbx_description
1 polymer ?
#
loop_
_entity_poly.entity_id
_entity_poly.type
_entity_poly.pdbx_seq_one_letter_code
_entity_poly.pdbx_strand_id
1 'polypeptide(L)'
;MPRSLVASGAAVVAGVVAFLVFLSVTFSSPLPILLRPDLELRGRSQGFYGLEKNKDQMFAWSGPHAEFTLPDVDREIDWRITADLKVWRPPGVPMPQVKLGVDGLTVADQAIKGDIALTATAPRRGGTSGITVGIDTTPPFVPGPRDHRKLGVAVASITLEPSGDAPHVPRRAAANGAAAVAILAIAVALAGVAPLWVAAFAICIACGEAALVARGLGPYVQYSSHILVLAACLAAGMLGIVWVVGSLRRERLSAAAIGVVAISLAACYLKLLMLLHPNMPIGDGVFHAHRFEYVLGGRFYFTSVTPDNYAFPYPIFLYIAAAPFSWLADNTFERLALLRIVATVSDAAVATLVYWMIVRATSDRLAGIAGVIWYHVIPMTAWIMTWGALTNAFAQTLFVASLALVVALPVERTRLATVALLTVVVAAALLTHPSTCAILAAVLAITSALYAWHGGTLRPAAAGVLLAAASATIIAVVLYYAWFPSVYVAELGRVASASVPGAPAAPAPVTSVAGRLARAVWFADIYFGWPAMAVAAIGAWRLSRSSTSPRLTLLLLGWAGICVFFLLLGMLTPVDMRYQFAAFPALAIAAAFACSWAWRSGGAARFAISALLVAGVWDGVAQWLWAMTTYARLVR
;
A
#
# COMPACT_ATOMS: atom_id res chain seq x y z
N MET A 1 13.72 -26.49 31.17
CA MET A 1 13.07 -25.46 30.34
C MET A 1 11.57 -25.59 30.50
N PRO A 2 10.82 -24.52 30.73
CA PRO A 2 9.36 -24.60 30.82
C PRO A 2 8.81 -25.12 29.47
N ARG A 3 7.82 -26.03 29.52
CA ARG A 3 7.18 -26.65 28.35
C ARG A 3 6.72 -25.64 27.28
N SER A 4 6.38 -24.42 27.71
CA SER A 4 5.99 -23.33 26.81
C SER A 4 7.11 -22.84 25.89
N LEU A 5 8.37 -22.80 26.33
CA LEU A 5 9.52 -22.38 25.49
C LEU A 5 9.81 -23.42 24.40
N VAL A 6 9.75 -24.71 24.74
CA VAL A 6 9.93 -25.79 23.77
C VAL A 6 8.83 -25.75 22.70
N ALA A 7 7.56 -25.56 23.13
CA ALA A 7 6.43 -25.46 22.20
C ALA A 7 6.51 -24.21 21.30
N SER A 8 6.98 -23.08 21.82
CA SER A 8 7.19 -21.87 20.99
C SER A 8 8.33 -22.07 20.00
N GLY A 9 9.44 -22.74 20.41
CA GLY A 9 10.51 -23.10 19.49
C GLY A 9 10.03 -24.02 18.37
N ALA A 10 9.21 -25.03 18.68
CA ALA A 10 8.61 -25.91 17.67
C ALA A 10 7.69 -25.12 16.71
N ALA A 11 6.92 -24.14 17.20
CA ALA A 11 6.09 -23.27 16.36
C ALA A 11 6.92 -22.43 15.38
N VAL A 12 8.05 -21.88 15.80
CA VAL A 12 8.98 -21.15 14.94
C VAL A 12 9.53 -22.07 13.84
N VAL A 13 10.00 -23.27 14.24
CA VAL A 13 10.50 -24.28 13.29
C VAL A 13 9.44 -24.67 12.29
N ALA A 14 8.19 -24.88 12.71
CA ALA A 14 7.08 -25.19 11.81
C ALA A 14 6.85 -24.08 10.77
N GLY A 15 6.97 -22.79 11.15
CA GLY A 15 6.88 -21.67 10.23
C GLY A 15 8.00 -21.66 9.19
N VAL A 16 9.26 -21.89 9.63
CA VAL A 16 10.42 -21.97 8.74
C VAL A 16 10.27 -23.14 7.75
N VAL A 17 9.88 -24.32 8.26
CA VAL A 17 9.64 -25.50 7.41
C VAL A 17 8.52 -25.24 6.40
N ALA A 18 7.42 -24.61 6.85
CA ALA A 18 6.33 -24.22 5.95
C ALA A 18 6.82 -23.30 4.84
N PHE A 19 7.63 -22.28 5.17
CA PHE A 19 8.22 -21.39 4.17
C PHE A 19 9.04 -22.14 3.13
N LEU A 20 9.95 -23.01 3.57
CA LEU A 20 10.80 -23.79 2.66
C LEU A 20 9.99 -24.74 1.78
N VAL A 21 8.94 -25.37 2.33
CA VAL A 21 8.03 -26.24 1.56
C VAL A 21 7.25 -25.43 0.53
N PHE A 22 6.62 -24.32 0.92
CA PHE A 22 5.90 -23.47 -0.03
C PHE A 22 6.83 -22.91 -1.11
N LEU A 23 8.02 -22.49 -0.74
CA LEU A 23 9.01 -22.00 -1.68
C LEU A 23 9.42 -23.10 -2.68
N SER A 24 9.68 -24.31 -2.22
CA SER A 24 10.00 -25.46 -3.08
C SER A 24 8.85 -25.79 -4.04
N VAL A 25 7.61 -25.76 -3.55
CA VAL A 25 6.41 -25.99 -4.40
C VAL A 25 6.28 -24.88 -5.45
N THR A 26 6.56 -23.63 -5.11
CA THR A 26 6.49 -22.53 -6.09
C THR A 26 7.58 -22.64 -7.17
N PHE A 27 8.73 -23.19 -6.84
CA PHE A 27 9.84 -23.40 -7.78
C PHE A 27 9.65 -24.66 -8.64
N SER A 28 8.75 -25.58 -8.32
CA SER A 28 8.42 -26.72 -9.18
C SER A 28 7.69 -26.30 -10.47
N SER A 29 7.09 -25.10 -10.49
CA SER A 29 6.47 -24.49 -11.67
C SER A 29 6.90 -23.03 -11.77
N PRO A 30 8.15 -22.75 -12.13
CA PRO A 30 8.73 -21.43 -12.08
C PRO A 30 8.06 -20.49 -13.08
N LEU A 31 7.79 -19.27 -12.62
CA LEU A 31 7.32 -18.20 -13.49
C LEU A 31 8.51 -17.57 -14.23
N PRO A 32 8.31 -17.08 -15.47
CA PRO A 32 9.32 -16.32 -16.17
C PRO A 32 9.78 -15.10 -15.35
N ILE A 33 11.08 -14.85 -15.31
CA ILE A 33 11.64 -13.64 -14.73
C ILE A 33 11.51 -12.55 -15.79
N LEU A 34 10.59 -11.62 -15.58
CA LEU A 34 10.39 -10.48 -16.46
C LEU A 34 11.13 -9.27 -15.92
N LEU A 35 12.15 -8.83 -16.61
CA LEU A 35 12.92 -7.63 -16.30
C LEU A 35 12.42 -6.46 -17.16
N ARG A 36 12.13 -5.34 -16.52
CA ARG A 36 11.76 -4.10 -17.20
C ARG A 36 12.81 -3.02 -16.98
N PRO A 37 13.06 -2.18 -17.99
CA PRO A 37 14.12 -1.19 -17.92
C PRO A 37 13.97 -0.17 -16.80
N ASP A 38 12.75 0.08 -16.35
CA ASP A 38 12.41 1.16 -15.43
C ASP A 38 12.76 0.88 -13.97
N LEU A 39 12.75 -0.39 -13.54
CA LEU A 39 12.84 -0.74 -12.12
C LEU A 39 13.96 -1.70 -11.80
N GLU A 40 14.09 -2.73 -12.60
CA GLU A 40 14.93 -3.87 -12.25
C GLU A 40 16.37 -3.69 -12.67
N LEU A 41 16.61 -2.73 -13.56
CA LEU A 41 17.95 -2.42 -14.07
C LEU A 41 18.74 -1.43 -13.20
N ARG A 42 18.12 -0.84 -12.18
CA ARG A 42 18.78 0.15 -11.33
C ARG A 42 19.87 -0.45 -10.46
N GLY A 43 21.05 0.19 -10.51
CA GLY A 43 22.21 -0.22 -9.73
C GLY A 43 22.86 -1.53 -10.19
N ARG A 44 22.30 -2.17 -11.24
CA ARG A 44 22.79 -3.44 -11.80
C ARG A 44 22.81 -3.41 -13.32
N SER A 45 22.51 -2.30 -13.92
CA SER A 45 22.60 -2.08 -15.35
C SER A 45 23.59 -0.96 -15.66
N GLN A 46 24.26 -1.10 -16.77
CA GLN A 46 25.13 -0.09 -17.35
C GLN A 46 24.72 0.14 -18.80
N GLY A 47 24.94 1.35 -19.30
CA GLY A 47 24.71 1.68 -20.70
C GLY A 47 23.25 1.83 -21.12
N PHE A 48 22.29 1.84 -20.18
CA PHE A 48 20.90 2.22 -20.44
C PHE A 48 20.66 3.69 -20.10
N TYR A 49 19.90 4.35 -20.94
CA TYR A 49 19.39 5.70 -20.67
C TYR A 49 18.15 5.67 -19.78
N GLY A 50 17.69 6.85 -19.37
CA GLY A 50 16.49 6.96 -18.54
C GLY A 50 15.24 6.40 -19.22
N LEU A 51 14.27 6.03 -18.41
CA LEU A 51 13.00 5.49 -18.86
C LEU A 51 12.24 6.51 -19.71
N GLU A 52 11.74 6.06 -20.84
CA GLU A 52 10.88 6.82 -21.74
C GLU A 52 9.56 6.10 -21.96
N LYS A 53 8.54 6.85 -22.36
CA LYS A 53 7.21 6.34 -22.66
C LYS A 53 6.75 6.85 -24.02
N ASN A 54 6.27 5.96 -24.86
CA ASN A 54 5.42 6.32 -25.98
C ASN A 54 3.94 6.06 -25.64
N LYS A 55 3.02 6.17 -26.61
CA LYS A 55 1.58 5.98 -26.37
C LYS A 55 1.24 4.58 -25.87
N ASP A 56 2.04 3.58 -26.25
CA ASP A 56 1.68 2.17 -26.11
C ASP A 56 2.49 1.42 -25.04
N GLN A 57 3.71 1.88 -24.75
CA GLN A 57 4.61 1.15 -23.86
C GLN A 57 5.74 2.03 -23.27
N MET A 58 6.32 1.51 -22.18
CA MET A 58 7.51 2.03 -21.53
C MET A 58 8.73 1.30 -22.07
N PHE A 59 9.85 1.99 -22.20
CA PHE A 59 11.11 1.45 -22.69
C PHE A 59 12.30 2.25 -22.18
N ALA A 60 13.51 1.68 -22.29
CA ALA A 60 14.75 2.42 -22.12
C ALA A 60 15.63 2.23 -23.36
N TRP A 61 16.26 3.32 -23.83
CA TRP A 61 17.25 3.22 -24.88
C TRP A 61 18.53 2.58 -24.34
N SER A 62 19.07 1.60 -25.05
CA SER A 62 20.44 1.18 -24.86
C SER A 62 21.40 2.22 -25.46
N GLY A 63 22.61 2.31 -24.91
CA GLY A 63 23.76 2.86 -25.60
C GLY A 63 24.30 1.89 -26.67
N PRO A 64 25.51 2.15 -27.20
CA PRO A 64 26.22 1.21 -28.08
C PRO A 64 26.44 -0.16 -27.41
N HIS A 65 26.71 -0.14 -26.12
CA HIS A 65 26.82 -1.28 -25.22
C HIS A 65 25.94 -1.04 -24.00
N ALA A 66 25.11 -1.99 -23.67
CA ALA A 66 24.29 -1.98 -22.46
C ALA A 66 24.24 -3.39 -21.84
N GLU A 67 24.34 -3.47 -20.53
CA GLU A 67 24.29 -4.74 -19.82
C GLU A 67 23.52 -4.62 -18.51
N PHE A 68 23.00 -5.75 -18.04
CA PHE A 68 22.47 -5.88 -16.70
C PHE A 68 22.88 -7.22 -16.09
N THR A 69 23.02 -7.24 -14.76
CA THR A 69 23.36 -8.43 -14.01
C THR A 69 22.24 -8.78 -13.03
N LEU A 70 21.73 -9.99 -13.12
CA LEU A 70 20.80 -10.57 -12.16
C LEU A 70 21.56 -11.59 -11.29
N PRO A 71 21.77 -11.33 -10.00
CA PRO A 71 22.51 -12.24 -9.12
C PRO A 71 21.67 -13.43 -8.70
N ASP A 72 22.33 -14.43 -8.15
CA ASP A 72 21.74 -15.61 -7.50
C ASP A 72 20.77 -16.40 -8.40
N VAL A 73 20.90 -16.30 -9.71
CA VAL A 73 20.17 -17.14 -10.66
C VAL A 73 20.86 -18.52 -10.73
N ASP A 74 20.07 -19.56 -10.71
CA ASP A 74 20.57 -20.92 -10.89
C ASP A 74 21.21 -21.07 -12.28
N ARG A 75 22.48 -21.45 -12.33
CA ARG A 75 23.26 -21.65 -13.56
C ARG A 75 23.52 -23.15 -13.84
N GLU A 76 22.93 -24.04 -13.08
CA GLU A 76 22.98 -25.48 -13.34
C GLU A 76 22.02 -25.90 -14.46
N ILE A 77 21.10 -25.00 -14.86
CA ILE A 77 20.15 -25.16 -15.95
C ILE A 77 20.40 -24.15 -17.07
N ASP A 78 19.85 -24.43 -18.24
CA ASP A 78 19.82 -23.51 -19.37
C ASP A 78 18.70 -22.47 -19.18
N TRP A 79 18.93 -21.24 -19.65
CA TRP A 79 17.92 -20.18 -19.64
C TRP A 79 17.62 -19.68 -21.05
N ARG A 80 16.35 -19.65 -21.42
CA ARG A 80 15.89 -18.93 -22.60
C ARG A 80 15.75 -17.46 -22.26
N ILE A 81 16.48 -16.61 -22.99
CA ILE A 81 16.44 -15.16 -22.83
C ILE A 81 15.73 -14.59 -24.03
N THR A 82 14.70 -13.79 -23.82
CA THR A 82 13.99 -13.06 -24.88
C THR A 82 14.05 -11.58 -24.58
N ALA A 83 14.70 -10.81 -25.45
CA ALA A 83 14.77 -9.36 -25.40
C ALA A 83 13.75 -8.76 -26.37
N ASP A 84 12.76 -8.01 -25.87
CA ASP A 84 11.80 -7.27 -26.70
C ASP A 84 12.43 -5.92 -27.08
N LEU A 85 12.91 -5.84 -28.33
CA LEU A 85 13.68 -4.74 -28.89
C LEU A 85 12.84 -3.94 -29.89
N LYS A 86 12.88 -2.62 -29.78
CA LYS A 86 12.24 -1.70 -30.71
C LYS A 86 13.29 -0.90 -31.47
N VAL A 87 13.13 -0.85 -32.79
CA VAL A 87 14.07 -0.17 -33.69
C VAL A 87 13.41 1.06 -34.30
N TRP A 88 13.42 2.13 -33.55
CA TRP A 88 12.85 3.42 -33.98
C TRP A 88 13.97 4.36 -34.44
N ARG A 89 14.44 4.18 -35.69
CA ARG A 89 15.49 5.02 -36.28
C ARG A 89 14.91 6.03 -37.27
N PRO A 90 15.46 7.24 -37.32
CA PRO A 90 15.09 8.20 -38.35
C PRO A 90 15.37 7.67 -39.77
N PRO A 91 14.61 8.11 -40.78
CA PRO A 91 14.89 7.77 -42.18
C PRO A 91 16.33 8.12 -42.56
N GLY A 92 16.98 7.21 -43.30
CA GLY A 92 18.39 7.38 -43.75
C GLY A 92 19.44 6.90 -42.73
N VAL A 93 19.08 6.55 -41.52
CA VAL A 93 20.00 5.95 -40.54
C VAL A 93 20.08 4.43 -40.79
N PRO A 94 21.30 3.85 -40.89
CA PRO A 94 21.48 2.42 -41.11
C PRO A 94 20.80 1.59 -40.04
N MET A 95 20.18 0.47 -40.42
CA MET A 95 19.61 -0.46 -39.49
C MET A 95 20.68 -1.14 -38.63
N PRO A 96 20.40 -1.44 -37.36
CA PRO A 96 21.41 -1.95 -36.44
C PRO A 96 21.65 -3.43 -36.59
N GLN A 97 22.88 -3.85 -36.39
CA GLN A 97 23.24 -5.18 -35.95
C GLN A 97 23.22 -5.22 -34.43
N VAL A 98 22.49 -6.15 -33.88
CA VAL A 98 22.37 -6.32 -32.43
C VAL A 98 22.95 -7.66 -32.02
N LYS A 99 23.88 -7.62 -31.08
CA LYS A 99 24.44 -8.82 -30.45
C LYS A 99 23.86 -8.93 -29.05
N LEU A 100 23.29 -10.11 -28.76
CA LEU A 100 22.90 -10.47 -27.40
C LEU A 100 24.01 -11.31 -26.80
N GLY A 101 24.59 -10.84 -25.72
CA GLY A 101 25.63 -11.52 -24.97
C GLY A 101 25.10 -12.08 -23.65
N VAL A 102 25.63 -13.20 -23.20
CA VAL A 102 25.38 -13.74 -21.87
C VAL A 102 26.70 -14.11 -21.22
N ASP A 103 26.97 -13.51 -20.07
CA ASP A 103 28.21 -13.68 -19.31
C ASP A 103 29.47 -13.49 -20.19
N GLY A 104 29.43 -12.50 -21.07
CA GLY A 104 30.50 -12.18 -22.00
C GLY A 104 30.55 -13.04 -23.28
N LEU A 105 29.68 -14.03 -23.43
CA LEU A 105 29.59 -14.85 -24.66
C LEU A 105 28.46 -14.34 -25.55
N THR A 106 28.72 -14.10 -26.82
CA THR A 106 27.67 -13.78 -27.80
C THR A 106 26.81 -15.01 -28.05
N VAL A 107 25.52 -14.92 -27.73
CA VAL A 107 24.54 -15.99 -27.90
C VAL A 107 23.59 -15.76 -29.08
N ALA A 108 23.47 -14.52 -29.55
CA ALA A 108 22.80 -14.17 -30.80
C ALA A 108 23.48 -12.95 -31.43
N ASP A 109 23.49 -12.89 -32.77
CA ASP A 109 24.02 -11.79 -33.56
C ASP A 109 23.16 -11.63 -34.82
N GLN A 110 22.36 -10.55 -34.88
CA GLN A 110 21.36 -10.39 -35.92
C GLN A 110 21.23 -8.93 -36.38
N ALA A 111 21.14 -8.74 -37.70
CA ALA A 111 20.71 -7.47 -38.26
C ALA A 111 19.20 -7.31 -38.13
N ILE A 112 18.76 -6.26 -37.44
CA ILE A 112 17.36 -6.02 -37.09
C ILE A 112 16.77 -4.95 -38.02
N LYS A 113 15.66 -5.28 -38.70
CA LYS A 113 14.97 -4.37 -39.64
C LYS A 113 13.71 -3.71 -39.07
N GLY A 114 13.30 -4.07 -37.86
CA GLY A 114 12.10 -3.57 -37.19
C GLY A 114 12.01 -4.09 -35.78
N ASP A 115 10.87 -3.90 -35.14
CA ASP A 115 10.61 -4.41 -33.81
C ASP A 115 10.70 -5.94 -33.76
N ILE A 116 11.41 -6.51 -32.79
CA ILE A 116 11.66 -7.95 -32.69
C ILE A 116 11.79 -8.41 -31.24
N ALA A 117 11.33 -9.63 -30.98
CA ALA A 117 11.68 -10.40 -29.80
C ALA A 117 12.91 -11.26 -30.10
N LEU A 118 14.09 -10.77 -29.76
CA LEU A 118 15.33 -11.50 -29.96
C LEU A 118 15.50 -12.55 -28.89
N THR A 119 15.48 -13.84 -29.28
CA THR A 119 15.56 -14.97 -28.35
C THR A 119 16.88 -15.69 -28.51
N ALA A 120 17.50 -16.05 -27.38
CA ALA A 120 18.71 -16.84 -27.31
C ALA A 120 18.71 -17.76 -26.10
N THR A 121 19.52 -18.82 -26.12
CA THR A 121 19.72 -19.71 -24.99
C THR A 121 21.02 -19.39 -24.29
N ALA A 122 20.94 -19.09 -22.99
CA ALA A 122 22.10 -18.99 -22.11
C ALA A 122 22.46 -20.40 -21.61
N PRO A 123 23.61 -20.95 -21.99
CA PRO A 123 23.98 -22.28 -21.58
C PRO A 123 24.28 -22.36 -20.08
N ARG A 124 24.04 -23.51 -19.47
CA ARG A 124 24.43 -23.81 -18.09
C ARG A 124 25.93 -23.64 -17.88
N ARG A 125 26.29 -23.14 -16.71
CA ARG A 125 27.70 -22.93 -16.30
C ARG A 125 28.09 -23.60 -15.00
N GLY A 126 27.14 -24.21 -14.31
CA GLY A 126 27.29 -24.74 -12.97
C GLY A 126 27.32 -23.66 -11.88
N GLY A 127 26.75 -24.00 -10.72
CA GLY A 127 26.69 -23.13 -9.55
C GLY A 127 25.64 -22.01 -9.63
N THR A 128 25.64 -21.13 -8.62
CA THR A 128 24.71 -19.98 -8.51
C THR A 128 25.50 -18.67 -8.52
N SER A 129 25.91 -18.22 -9.68
CA SER A 129 26.74 -17.00 -9.81
C SER A 129 25.99 -15.79 -10.34
N GLY A 130 24.73 -15.95 -10.69
CA GLY A 130 23.96 -14.93 -11.40
C GLY A 130 24.16 -15.00 -12.92
N ILE A 131 23.48 -14.13 -13.64
CA ILE A 131 23.51 -14.02 -15.09
C ILE A 131 23.69 -12.57 -15.51
N THR A 132 24.63 -12.30 -16.40
CA THR A 132 24.83 -10.99 -17.01
C THR A 132 24.40 -11.05 -18.47
N VAL A 133 23.45 -10.19 -18.84
CA VAL A 133 22.95 -10.08 -20.22
C VAL A 133 23.40 -8.76 -20.81
N GLY A 134 24.14 -8.82 -21.91
CA GLY A 134 24.64 -7.67 -22.64
C GLY A 134 23.92 -7.48 -23.98
N ILE A 135 23.73 -6.24 -24.39
CA ILE A 135 23.17 -5.84 -25.68
C ILE A 135 24.14 -4.88 -26.34
N ASP A 136 24.78 -5.33 -27.42
CA ASP A 136 25.65 -4.51 -28.26
C ASP A 136 24.93 -4.10 -29.52
N THR A 137 24.98 -2.83 -29.86
CA THR A 137 24.31 -2.27 -31.05
C THR A 137 25.29 -1.52 -31.96
N THR A 138 25.38 -1.95 -33.20
CA THR A 138 26.27 -1.34 -34.20
C THR A 138 25.53 -1.15 -35.52
N PRO A 139 25.60 0.06 -36.16
CA PRO A 139 26.08 1.31 -35.60
C PRO A 139 25.05 1.92 -34.62
N PRO A 140 25.49 2.64 -33.58
CA PRO A 140 24.60 3.50 -32.83
C PRO A 140 24.18 4.72 -33.67
N PHE A 141 23.14 5.45 -33.23
CA PHE A 141 22.72 6.68 -33.91
C PHE A 141 22.50 7.82 -32.90
N VAL A 142 22.48 9.04 -33.42
CA VAL A 142 22.13 10.25 -32.67
C VAL A 142 20.80 10.76 -33.21
N PRO A 143 19.77 10.95 -32.37
CA PRO A 143 18.41 11.28 -32.82
C PRO A 143 18.28 12.60 -33.54
N GLY A 144 19.10 13.58 -33.19
CA GLY A 144 19.09 14.91 -33.83
C GLY A 144 19.85 15.97 -33.05
N PRO A 145 19.83 17.23 -33.51
CA PRO A 145 20.66 18.30 -32.93
C PRO A 145 20.28 18.68 -31.47
N ARG A 146 19.11 18.28 -30.98
CA ARG A 146 18.66 18.53 -29.61
C ARG A 146 18.90 17.35 -28.68
N ASP A 147 19.23 16.19 -29.21
CA ASP A 147 19.51 14.99 -28.43
C ASP A 147 20.83 14.37 -28.88
N HIS A 148 21.87 14.56 -28.08
CA HIS A 148 23.23 14.14 -28.36
C HIS A 148 23.57 12.73 -27.88
N ARG A 149 22.59 12.00 -27.36
CA ARG A 149 22.80 10.63 -26.89
C ARG A 149 23.14 9.72 -28.06
N LYS A 150 24.09 8.81 -27.84
CA LYS A 150 24.40 7.72 -28.78
C LYS A 150 23.50 6.55 -28.49
N LEU A 151 22.38 6.44 -29.19
CA LEU A 151 21.34 5.44 -28.96
C LEU A 151 21.62 4.16 -29.76
N GLY A 152 21.36 3.02 -29.14
CA GLY A 152 21.36 1.71 -29.75
C GLY A 152 19.95 1.30 -30.19
N VAL A 153 19.31 0.42 -29.40
CA VAL A 153 17.92 -0.05 -29.55
C VAL A 153 17.11 0.33 -28.33
N ALA A 154 15.80 0.49 -28.49
CA ALA A 154 14.91 0.66 -27.35
C ALA A 154 14.52 -0.72 -26.82
N VAL A 155 14.75 -0.95 -25.53
CA VAL A 155 14.45 -2.22 -24.84
C VAL A 155 13.16 -2.04 -24.06
N ALA A 156 12.13 -2.81 -24.42
CA ALA A 156 10.84 -2.79 -23.72
C ALA A 156 10.81 -3.76 -22.55
N SER A 157 11.37 -4.96 -22.72
CA SER A 157 11.52 -5.95 -21.66
C SER A 157 12.57 -7.00 -21.99
N ILE A 158 13.06 -7.68 -20.97
CA ILE A 158 13.88 -8.87 -21.11
C ILE A 158 13.26 -9.97 -20.24
N THR A 159 12.97 -11.13 -20.83
CA THR A 159 12.37 -12.26 -20.14
C THR A 159 13.38 -13.40 -20.06
N LEU A 160 13.55 -13.98 -18.87
CA LEU A 160 14.34 -15.17 -18.65
C LEU A 160 13.39 -16.33 -18.27
N GLU A 161 13.42 -17.39 -19.04
CA GLU A 161 12.63 -18.61 -18.79
C GLU A 161 13.58 -19.78 -18.61
N PRO A 162 13.36 -20.66 -17.61
CA PRO A 162 14.15 -21.87 -17.49
C PRO A 162 13.87 -22.78 -18.71
N SER A 163 14.92 -23.37 -19.25
CA SER A 163 14.82 -24.27 -20.41
C SER A 163 15.21 -25.69 -19.98
N GLY A 164 14.21 -26.57 -19.88
CA GLY A 164 14.39 -27.94 -19.42
C GLY A 164 13.99 -28.13 -17.96
N ASP A 165 14.96 -28.28 -17.06
CA ASP A 165 14.72 -28.59 -15.66
C ASP A 165 14.20 -27.37 -14.88
N ALA A 166 13.52 -27.62 -13.75
CA ALA A 166 13.12 -26.55 -12.83
C ALA A 166 14.36 -25.99 -12.11
N PRO A 167 14.48 -24.67 -11.99
CA PRO A 167 15.60 -24.06 -11.29
C PRO A 167 15.59 -24.38 -9.79
N HIS A 168 16.75 -24.50 -9.22
CA HIS A 168 16.89 -24.61 -7.77
C HIS A 168 16.55 -23.26 -7.12
N VAL A 169 15.97 -23.36 -5.92
CA VAL A 169 15.70 -22.17 -5.10
C VAL A 169 17.02 -21.47 -4.78
N PRO A 170 17.15 -20.15 -5.03
CA PRO A 170 18.33 -19.41 -4.67
C PRO A 170 18.60 -19.51 -3.15
N ARG A 171 19.73 -20.09 -2.77
CA ARG A 171 20.08 -20.39 -1.37
C ARG A 171 19.98 -19.14 -0.48
N ARG A 172 20.44 -18.01 -1.00
CA ARG A 172 20.42 -16.74 -0.28
C ARG A 172 18.98 -16.24 -0.03
N ALA A 173 18.10 -16.34 -1.05
CA ALA A 173 16.70 -15.96 -0.91
C ALA A 173 15.98 -16.88 0.09
N ALA A 174 16.22 -18.20 0.01
CA ALA A 174 15.66 -19.17 0.95
C ALA A 174 16.13 -18.92 2.39
N ALA A 175 17.43 -18.66 2.59
CA ALA A 175 17.99 -18.39 3.92
C ALA A 175 17.44 -17.07 4.51
N ASN A 176 17.39 -16.00 3.71
CA ASN A 176 16.90 -14.69 4.17
C ASN A 176 15.40 -14.75 4.51
N GLY A 177 14.57 -15.38 3.66
CA GLY A 177 13.15 -15.52 3.95
C GLY A 177 12.88 -16.40 5.17
N ALA A 178 13.55 -17.55 5.29
CA ALA A 178 13.45 -18.40 6.47
C ALA A 178 13.86 -17.67 7.77
N ALA A 179 14.93 -16.87 7.71
CA ALA A 179 15.37 -16.06 8.84
C ALA A 179 14.36 -14.94 9.18
N ALA A 180 13.75 -14.28 8.18
CA ALA A 180 12.74 -13.26 8.39
C ALA A 180 11.50 -13.85 9.09
N VAL A 181 11.00 -15.00 8.62
CA VAL A 181 9.89 -15.74 9.26
C VAL A 181 10.25 -16.09 10.71
N ALA A 182 11.47 -16.58 10.95
CA ALA A 182 11.93 -16.93 12.30
C ALA A 182 11.99 -15.70 13.23
N ILE A 183 12.58 -14.58 12.77
CA ILE A 183 12.70 -13.33 13.54
C ILE A 183 11.32 -12.83 13.98
N LEU A 184 10.35 -12.77 13.06
CA LEU A 184 9.00 -12.30 13.34
C LEU A 184 8.25 -13.25 14.28
N ALA A 185 8.36 -14.58 14.06
CA ALA A 185 7.73 -15.57 14.92
C ALA A 185 8.33 -15.57 16.34
N ILE A 186 9.66 -15.39 16.48
CA ILE A 186 10.34 -15.25 17.77
C ILE A 186 9.82 -13.99 18.49
N ALA A 187 9.69 -12.86 17.80
CA ALA A 187 9.18 -11.63 18.40
C ALA A 187 7.77 -11.82 18.97
N VAL A 188 6.89 -12.48 18.21
CA VAL A 188 5.52 -12.78 18.64
C VAL A 188 5.49 -13.75 19.83
N ALA A 189 6.38 -14.74 19.84
CA ALA A 189 6.54 -15.67 20.98
C ALA A 189 7.05 -14.94 22.22
N LEU A 190 8.06 -14.06 22.09
CA LEU A 190 8.61 -13.26 23.19
C LEU A 190 7.58 -12.28 23.75
N ALA A 191 6.67 -11.76 22.91
CA ALA A 191 5.55 -10.95 23.36
C ALA A 191 4.53 -11.73 24.20
N GLY A 192 4.62 -13.08 24.27
CA GLY A 192 3.78 -13.93 25.11
C GLY A 192 2.57 -14.51 24.38
N VAL A 193 2.56 -14.58 23.07
CA VAL A 193 1.53 -15.28 22.29
C VAL A 193 1.64 -16.78 22.48
N ALA A 194 0.50 -17.47 22.63
CA ALA A 194 0.48 -18.91 22.79
C ALA A 194 1.05 -19.64 21.54
N PRO A 195 1.76 -20.78 21.72
CA PRO A 195 2.50 -21.45 20.65
C PRO A 195 1.67 -21.78 19.40
N LEU A 196 0.41 -22.15 19.54
CA LEU A 196 -0.50 -22.42 18.43
C LEU A 196 -0.68 -21.17 17.54
N TRP A 197 -0.84 -20.00 18.15
CA TRP A 197 -1.00 -18.74 17.43
C TRP A 197 0.33 -18.22 16.85
N VAL A 198 1.47 -18.54 17.51
CA VAL A 198 2.80 -18.30 16.93
C VAL A 198 2.98 -19.12 15.66
N ALA A 199 2.59 -20.41 15.67
CA ALA A 199 2.63 -21.26 14.48
C ALA A 199 1.72 -20.73 13.37
N ALA A 200 0.49 -20.38 13.68
CA ALA A 200 -0.46 -19.83 12.71
C ALA A 200 0.07 -18.52 12.09
N PHE A 201 0.62 -17.63 12.91
CA PHE A 201 1.27 -16.40 12.46
C PHE A 201 2.45 -16.69 11.53
N ALA A 202 3.35 -17.57 11.94
CA ALA A 202 4.55 -17.91 11.18
C ALA A 202 4.19 -18.56 9.81
N ILE A 203 3.20 -19.44 9.78
CA ILE A 203 2.70 -20.07 8.55
C ILE A 203 2.05 -19.01 7.65
N CYS A 204 1.28 -18.08 8.19
CA CYS A 204 0.68 -17.00 7.40
C CYS A 204 1.74 -16.12 6.72
N ILE A 205 2.78 -15.70 7.47
CA ILE A 205 3.93 -14.97 6.90
C ILE A 205 4.62 -15.82 5.84
N ALA A 206 4.89 -17.09 6.12
CA ALA A 206 5.56 -18.00 5.21
C ALA A 206 4.81 -18.17 3.88
N CYS A 207 3.49 -18.33 3.92
CA CYS A 207 2.65 -18.43 2.72
C CYS A 207 2.69 -17.13 1.90
N GLY A 208 2.51 -15.98 2.57
CA GLY A 208 2.51 -14.67 1.92
C GLY A 208 3.86 -14.35 1.27
N GLU A 209 4.95 -14.59 1.98
CA GLU A 209 6.30 -14.37 1.47
C GLU A 209 6.65 -15.32 0.31
N ALA A 210 6.33 -16.61 0.42
CA ALA A 210 6.54 -17.56 -0.67
C ALA A 210 5.72 -17.21 -1.92
N ALA A 211 4.49 -16.73 -1.75
CA ALA A 211 3.66 -16.24 -2.87
C ALA A 211 4.28 -15.02 -3.57
N LEU A 212 4.87 -14.10 -2.81
CA LEU A 212 5.57 -12.92 -3.36
C LEU A 212 6.84 -13.35 -4.12
N VAL A 213 7.60 -14.31 -3.59
CA VAL A 213 8.77 -14.88 -4.29
C VAL A 213 8.37 -15.51 -5.61
N ALA A 214 7.31 -16.31 -5.60
CA ALA A 214 6.83 -16.99 -6.81
C ALA A 214 6.41 -16.03 -7.92
N ARG A 215 5.84 -14.89 -7.54
CA ARG A 215 5.35 -13.87 -8.48
C ARG A 215 6.40 -12.87 -8.94
N GLY A 216 7.50 -12.74 -8.21
CA GLY A 216 8.52 -11.73 -8.47
C GLY A 216 9.93 -12.19 -8.15
N LEU A 217 10.31 -13.40 -8.59
CA LEU A 217 11.59 -14.03 -8.25
C LEU A 217 12.80 -13.14 -8.50
N GLY A 218 12.93 -12.55 -9.68
CA GLY A 218 14.06 -11.71 -10.02
C GLY A 218 14.23 -10.52 -9.06
N PRO A 219 13.21 -9.67 -8.94
CA PRO A 219 13.23 -8.57 -7.97
C PRO A 219 13.38 -9.04 -6.52
N TYR A 220 12.74 -10.15 -6.13
CA TYR A 220 12.87 -10.68 -4.77
C TYR A 220 14.32 -11.03 -4.44
N VAL A 221 15.01 -11.75 -5.31
CA VAL A 221 16.45 -12.06 -5.14
C VAL A 221 17.25 -10.79 -4.99
N GLN A 222 16.90 -9.75 -5.74
CA GLN A 222 17.57 -8.47 -5.75
C GLN A 222 17.55 -7.76 -4.39
N TYR A 223 16.42 -7.78 -3.69
CA TYR A 223 16.27 -7.08 -2.41
C TYR A 223 16.13 -7.99 -1.19
N SER A 224 16.33 -9.30 -1.33
CA SER A 224 16.16 -10.27 -0.25
C SER A 224 16.99 -9.96 1.00
N SER A 225 18.14 -9.33 0.87
CA SER A 225 18.95 -8.89 2.02
C SER A 225 18.27 -7.80 2.87
N HIS A 226 17.43 -6.95 2.24
CA HIS A 226 16.69 -5.91 2.94
C HIS A 226 15.50 -6.47 3.74
N ILE A 227 15.01 -7.65 3.36
CA ILE A 227 13.93 -8.35 4.06
C ILE A 227 14.30 -8.65 5.51
N LEU A 228 15.55 -9.07 5.75
CA LEU A 228 16.02 -9.34 7.11
C LEU A 228 16.03 -8.08 7.97
N VAL A 229 16.53 -6.97 7.43
CA VAL A 229 16.55 -5.69 8.13
C VAL A 229 15.12 -5.23 8.43
N LEU A 230 14.21 -5.35 7.45
CA LEU A 230 12.80 -5.02 7.62
C LEU A 230 12.16 -5.87 8.73
N ALA A 231 12.34 -7.19 8.68
CA ALA A 231 11.81 -8.11 9.70
C ALA A 231 12.36 -7.78 11.10
N ALA A 232 13.67 -7.53 11.22
CA ALA A 232 14.31 -7.17 12.48
C ALA A 232 13.79 -5.83 13.05
N CYS A 233 13.67 -4.79 12.21
CA CYS A 233 13.15 -3.49 12.62
C CYS A 233 11.69 -3.58 13.09
N LEU A 234 10.85 -4.30 12.34
CA LEU A 234 9.45 -4.50 12.71
C LEU A 234 9.30 -5.34 13.98
N ALA A 235 10.10 -6.39 14.14
CA ALA A 235 10.14 -7.20 15.35
C ALA A 235 10.56 -6.38 16.58
N ALA A 236 11.63 -5.59 16.46
CA ALA A 236 12.09 -4.70 17.51
C ALA A 236 11.05 -3.63 17.85
N GLY A 237 10.43 -3.03 16.84
CA GLY A 237 9.34 -2.06 17.02
C GLY A 237 8.13 -2.64 17.75
N MET A 238 7.70 -3.85 17.38
CA MET A 238 6.64 -4.57 18.08
C MET A 238 6.96 -4.80 19.56
N LEU A 239 8.15 -5.37 19.83
CA LEU A 239 8.57 -5.64 21.20
C LEU A 239 8.71 -4.34 22.00
N GLY A 240 9.22 -3.27 21.38
CA GLY A 240 9.30 -1.95 21.98
C GLY A 240 7.92 -1.39 22.35
N ILE A 241 6.95 -1.49 21.45
CA ILE A 241 5.56 -1.05 21.72
C ILE A 241 4.95 -1.85 22.87
N VAL A 242 5.09 -3.19 22.85
CA VAL A 242 4.56 -4.06 23.92
C VAL A 242 5.19 -3.69 25.26
N TRP A 243 6.50 -3.46 25.29
CA TRP A 243 7.22 -3.06 26.49
C TRP A 243 6.82 -1.68 27.00
N VAL A 244 6.77 -0.66 26.12
CA VAL A 244 6.41 0.73 26.49
C VAL A 244 4.99 0.78 27.03
N VAL A 245 4.02 0.19 26.31
CA VAL A 245 2.62 0.20 26.73
C VAL A 245 2.42 -0.58 28.03
N GLY A 246 3.11 -1.72 28.19
CA GLY A 246 3.11 -2.49 29.43
C GLY A 246 3.66 -1.70 30.61
N SER A 247 4.79 -1.01 30.40
CA SER A 247 5.42 -0.17 31.43
C SER A 247 4.57 1.03 31.83
N LEU A 248 3.99 1.73 30.84
CA LEU A 248 3.12 2.89 31.10
C LEU A 248 1.84 2.49 31.85
N ARG A 249 1.28 1.33 31.54
CA ARG A 249 0.07 0.81 32.21
C ARG A 249 0.38 0.14 33.53
N ARG A 250 1.63 -0.19 33.81
CA ARG A 250 2.07 -1.03 34.93
C ARG A 250 1.37 -2.40 34.98
N GLU A 251 0.89 -2.86 33.83
CA GLU A 251 0.15 -4.11 33.66
C GLU A 251 0.59 -4.80 32.37
N ARG A 252 0.55 -6.12 32.37
CA ARG A 252 0.78 -6.89 31.13
C ARG A 252 -0.40 -6.67 30.17
N LEU A 253 -0.07 -6.49 28.89
CA LEU A 253 -1.09 -6.47 27.86
C LEU A 253 -1.87 -7.78 27.83
N SER A 254 -3.18 -7.70 27.60
CA SER A 254 -4.01 -8.90 27.43
C SER A 254 -3.57 -9.69 26.19
N ALA A 255 -3.77 -11.02 26.20
CA ALA A 255 -3.47 -11.88 25.06
C ALA A 255 -4.15 -11.40 23.75
N ALA A 256 -5.39 -10.88 23.87
CA ALA A 256 -6.09 -10.31 22.73
C ALA A 256 -5.39 -9.05 22.17
N ALA A 257 -4.92 -8.16 23.04
CA ALA A 257 -4.19 -6.97 22.61
C ALA A 257 -2.85 -7.33 21.92
N ILE A 258 -2.12 -8.30 22.50
CA ILE A 258 -0.87 -8.79 21.89
C ILE A 258 -1.17 -9.46 20.53
N GLY A 259 -2.26 -10.25 20.44
CA GLY A 259 -2.72 -10.86 19.19
C GLY A 259 -3.02 -9.83 18.11
N VAL A 260 -3.67 -8.72 18.49
CA VAL A 260 -3.94 -7.59 17.57
C VAL A 260 -2.65 -6.95 17.06
N VAL A 261 -1.67 -6.71 17.94
CA VAL A 261 -0.35 -6.19 17.52
C VAL A 261 0.36 -7.18 16.59
N ALA A 262 0.26 -8.48 16.86
CA ALA A 262 0.84 -9.50 15.97
C ALA A 262 0.15 -9.53 14.59
N ILE A 263 -1.19 -9.46 14.52
CA ILE A 263 -1.93 -9.38 13.24
C ILE A 263 -1.49 -8.13 12.46
N SER A 264 -1.41 -6.98 13.13
CA SER A 264 -0.98 -5.72 12.50
C SER A 264 0.48 -5.78 12.04
N LEU A 265 1.36 -6.47 12.78
CA LEU A 265 2.74 -6.73 12.38
C LEU A 265 2.81 -7.58 11.11
N ALA A 266 2.04 -8.67 11.03
CA ALA A 266 1.98 -9.52 9.84
C ALA A 266 1.51 -8.73 8.62
N ALA A 267 0.42 -7.98 8.75
CA ALA A 267 -0.11 -7.16 7.68
C ALA A 267 0.87 -6.06 7.25
N CYS A 268 1.53 -5.39 8.21
CA CYS A 268 2.55 -4.39 7.93
C CYS A 268 3.72 -4.99 7.15
N TYR A 269 4.24 -6.12 7.61
CA TYR A 269 5.34 -6.82 6.95
C TYR A 269 5.00 -7.20 5.50
N LEU A 270 3.87 -7.88 5.29
CA LEU A 270 3.45 -8.31 3.95
C LEU A 270 3.14 -7.13 3.02
N LYS A 271 2.50 -6.06 3.53
CA LYS A 271 2.29 -4.83 2.77
C LYS A 271 3.63 -4.18 2.36
N LEU A 272 4.60 -4.11 3.27
CA LEU A 272 5.92 -3.54 2.96
C LEU A 272 6.71 -4.40 1.99
N LEU A 273 6.66 -5.74 2.09
CA LEU A 273 7.25 -6.61 1.08
C LEU A 273 6.71 -6.32 -0.32
N MET A 274 5.39 -6.09 -0.43
CA MET A 274 4.74 -5.73 -1.68
C MET A 274 5.14 -4.32 -2.15
N LEU A 275 5.03 -3.32 -1.28
CA LEU A 275 5.23 -1.90 -1.64
C LEU A 275 6.68 -1.55 -1.95
N LEU A 276 7.63 -2.24 -1.32
CA LEU A 276 9.06 -2.07 -1.57
C LEU A 276 9.56 -2.96 -2.70
N HIS A 277 8.69 -3.83 -3.24
CA HIS A 277 9.03 -4.66 -4.39
C HIS A 277 9.34 -3.80 -5.61
N PRO A 278 10.44 -4.06 -6.34
CA PRO A 278 10.85 -3.24 -7.49
C PRO A 278 9.79 -3.12 -8.60
N ASN A 279 8.93 -4.14 -8.78
CA ASN A 279 7.84 -4.11 -9.76
C ASN A 279 6.61 -3.31 -9.31
N MET A 280 6.59 -2.84 -8.07
CA MET A 280 5.45 -2.06 -7.58
C MET A 280 5.33 -0.73 -8.34
N PRO A 281 4.13 -0.39 -8.85
CA PRO A 281 3.91 0.89 -9.51
C PRO A 281 4.38 2.06 -8.65
N ILE A 282 4.99 3.03 -9.30
CA ILE A 282 5.45 4.25 -8.63
C ILE A 282 4.28 5.20 -8.42
N GLY A 283 3.33 5.25 -9.36
CA GLY A 283 2.18 6.15 -9.33
C GLY A 283 2.61 7.60 -9.03
N ASP A 284 1.91 8.25 -8.10
CA ASP A 284 2.27 9.60 -7.64
C ASP A 284 3.52 9.62 -6.72
N GLY A 285 4.21 8.49 -6.55
CA GLY A 285 5.30 8.36 -5.58
C GLY A 285 6.48 9.29 -5.84
N VAL A 286 6.89 9.49 -7.11
CA VAL A 286 7.97 10.43 -7.47
C VAL A 286 7.55 11.87 -7.14
N PHE A 287 6.30 12.22 -7.41
CA PHE A 287 5.74 13.51 -7.00
C PHE A 287 5.89 13.71 -5.49
N HIS A 288 5.55 12.71 -4.67
CA HIS A 288 5.69 12.80 -3.21
C HIS A 288 7.15 12.88 -2.77
N ALA A 289 8.07 12.14 -3.41
CA ALA A 289 9.48 12.21 -3.08
C ALA A 289 10.07 13.62 -3.34
N HIS A 290 9.71 14.26 -4.46
CA HIS A 290 10.12 15.65 -4.74
C HIS A 290 9.49 16.65 -3.76
N ARG A 291 8.23 16.46 -3.34
CA ARG A 291 7.61 17.32 -2.33
C ARG A 291 8.30 17.16 -0.97
N PHE A 292 8.71 15.95 -0.65
CA PHE A 292 9.52 15.71 0.54
C PHE A 292 10.86 16.46 0.49
N GLU A 293 11.53 16.48 -0.67
CA GLU A 293 12.74 17.29 -0.88
C GLU A 293 12.49 18.78 -0.62
N TYR A 294 11.36 19.31 -1.09
CA TYR A 294 11.01 20.71 -0.81
C TYR A 294 10.89 20.99 0.69
N VAL A 295 10.23 20.10 1.42
CA VAL A 295 10.10 20.21 2.88
C VAL A 295 11.45 20.12 3.58
N LEU A 296 12.33 19.21 3.18
CA LEU A 296 13.69 19.10 3.72
C LEU A 296 14.53 20.33 3.40
N GLY A 297 14.30 20.97 2.26
CA GLY A 297 14.92 22.24 1.87
C GLY A 297 14.28 23.50 2.48
N GLY A 298 13.34 23.34 3.46
CA GLY A 298 12.68 24.46 4.14
C GLY A 298 11.54 25.12 3.36
N ARG A 299 11.08 24.52 2.25
CA ARG A 299 9.92 24.99 1.48
C ARG A 299 8.67 24.29 1.96
N PHE A 300 7.87 24.98 2.76
CA PHE A 300 6.66 24.39 3.35
C PHE A 300 5.37 24.77 2.61
N TYR A 301 5.36 25.89 1.88
CA TYR A 301 4.17 26.42 1.21
C TYR A 301 4.28 26.21 -0.30
N PHE A 302 3.55 25.24 -0.82
CA PHE A 302 3.51 24.96 -2.25
C PHE A 302 2.13 24.49 -2.70
N THR A 303 1.85 24.74 -3.95
CA THR A 303 0.67 24.20 -4.63
C THR A 303 1.03 22.99 -5.48
N SER A 304 0.05 22.15 -5.75
CA SER A 304 0.07 21.17 -6.83
C SER A 304 -0.88 21.60 -7.93
N VAL A 305 -0.55 21.22 -9.15
CA VAL A 305 -1.38 21.48 -10.32
C VAL A 305 -2.04 20.17 -10.73
N THR A 306 -3.37 20.21 -10.90
CA THR A 306 -4.12 19.06 -11.43
C THR A 306 -3.86 18.88 -12.94
N PRO A 307 -4.17 17.72 -13.51
CA PRO A 307 -4.15 17.54 -14.97
C PRO A 307 -4.98 18.59 -15.73
N ASP A 308 -6.02 19.13 -15.09
CA ASP A 308 -6.89 20.19 -15.64
C ASP A 308 -6.31 21.60 -15.43
N ASN A 309 -5.04 21.69 -15.06
CA ASN A 309 -4.25 22.92 -14.93
C ASN A 309 -4.72 23.92 -13.87
N TYR A 310 -5.35 23.49 -12.80
CA TYR A 310 -5.56 24.38 -11.66
C TYR A 310 -4.73 23.98 -10.44
N ALA A 311 -4.25 25.01 -9.75
CA ALA A 311 -3.43 24.87 -8.56
C ALA A 311 -4.32 24.67 -7.34
N PHE A 312 -3.84 23.88 -6.38
CA PHE A 312 -4.44 23.75 -5.06
C PHE A 312 -3.35 23.60 -3.98
N PRO A 313 -3.60 24.03 -2.75
CA PRO A 313 -2.65 23.85 -1.65
C PRO A 313 -2.43 22.36 -1.39
N TYR A 314 -1.16 21.96 -1.24
CA TYR A 314 -0.83 20.55 -0.99
C TYR A 314 -0.20 20.41 0.41
N PRO A 315 -0.98 19.96 1.42
CA PRO A 315 -0.53 19.89 2.79
C PRO A 315 0.67 18.96 3.02
N ILE A 316 1.44 19.23 4.06
CA ILE A 316 2.82 18.75 4.22
C ILE A 316 3.05 17.80 5.38
N PHE A 317 2.02 17.44 6.17
CA PHE A 317 2.24 16.76 7.45
C PHE A 317 2.85 15.35 7.32
N LEU A 318 2.56 14.60 6.25
CA LEU A 318 3.26 13.33 5.98
C LEU A 318 4.78 13.55 5.87
N TYR A 319 5.19 14.60 5.16
CA TYR A 319 6.62 14.89 4.94
C TYR A 319 7.29 15.34 6.24
N ILE A 320 6.60 16.13 7.07
CA ILE A 320 7.08 16.50 8.41
C ILE A 320 7.24 15.25 9.28
N ALA A 321 6.29 14.31 9.24
CA ALA A 321 6.37 13.06 10.00
C ALA A 321 7.53 12.15 9.53
N ALA A 322 7.88 12.20 8.25
CA ALA A 322 8.99 11.44 7.68
C ALA A 322 10.35 12.14 7.86
N ALA A 323 10.39 13.46 8.02
CA ALA A 323 11.62 14.27 8.06
C ALA A 323 12.66 13.81 9.10
N PRO A 324 12.29 13.38 10.34
CA PRO A 324 13.27 12.87 11.31
C PRO A 324 14.05 11.64 10.84
N PHE A 325 13.57 10.94 9.83
CA PHE A 325 14.18 9.72 9.27
C PHE A 325 14.86 9.98 7.91
N SER A 326 14.94 11.24 7.46
CA SER A 326 15.47 11.59 6.13
C SER A 326 16.93 11.16 5.91
N TRP A 327 17.71 11.01 6.97
CA TRP A 327 19.07 10.50 6.93
C TRP A 327 19.18 9.03 6.45
N LEU A 328 18.06 8.31 6.35
CA LEU A 328 17.97 6.95 5.78
C LEU A 328 17.76 6.97 4.25
N ALA A 329 17.66 8.15 3.61
CA ALA A 329 17.17 8.25 2.25
C ALA A 329 17.90 9.37 1.47
N ASP A 330 18.93 9.01 0.72
CA ASP A 330 19.80 9.96 0.01
C ASP A 330 19.28 10.34 -1.39
N ASN A 331 18.46 9.48 -1.99
CA ASN A 331 17.93 9.69 -3.34
C ASN A 331 16.39 9.62 -3.39
N THR A 332 15.82 10.01 -4.54
CA THR A 332 14.37 10.07 -4.76
C THR A 332 13.65 8.73 -4.47
N PHE A 333 14.28 7.59 -4.79
CA PHE A 333 13.64 6.27 -4.59
C PHE A 333 13.70 5.81 -3.14
N GLU A 334 14.77 6.10 -2.46
CA GLU A 334 14.89 5.84 -1.02
C GLU A 334 13.92 6.73 -0.23
N ARG A 335 13.75 7.99 -0.66
CA ARG A 335 12.72 8.88 -0.10
C ARG A 335 11.31 8.35 -0.33
N LEU A 336 11.02 7.84 -1.53
CA LEU A 336 9.75 7.17 -1.79
C LEU A 336 9.57 5.93 -0.89
N ALA A 337 10.59 5.10 -0.76
CA ALA A 337 10.56 3.93 0.13
C ALA A 337 10.31 4.35 1.59
N LEU A 338 10.98 5.39 2.08
CA LEU A 338 10.77 5.94 3.41
C LEU A 338 9.32 6.41 3.62
N LEU A 339 8.76 7.15 2.67
CA LEU A 339 7.36 7.60 2.74
C LEU A 339 6.37 6.42 2.76
N ARG A 340 6.62 5.38 1.95
CA ARG A 340 5.85 4.13 1.97
C ARG A 340 5.93 3.42 3.33
N ILE A 341 7.13 3.36 3.92
CA ILE A 341 7.34 2.77 5.25
C ILE A 341 6.55 3.55 6.31
N VAL A 342 6.70 4.87 6.34
CA VAL A 342 6.00 5.73 7.32
C VAL A 342 4.48 5.59 7.19
N ALA A 343 3.94 5.62 5.98
CA ALA A 343 2.50 5.46 5.75
C ALA A 343 2.00 4.08 6.18
N THR A 344 2.74 3.00 5.84
CA THR A 344 2.32 1.61 6.14
C THR A 344 2.41 1.30 7.63
N VAL A 345 3.48 1.74 8.31
CA VAL A 345 3.62 1.57 9.76
C VAL A 345 2.53 2.32 10.51
N SER A 346 2.20 3.54 10.07
CA SER A 346 1.11 4.33 10.65
C SER A 346 -0.26 3.66 10.44
N ASP A 347 -0.51 3.10 9.26
CA ASP A 347 -1.72 2.34 8.96
C ASP A 347 -1.86 1.10 9.86
N ALA A 348 -0.77 0.36 10.05
CA ALA A 348 -0.76 -0.79 10.95
C ALA A 348 -0.97 -0.40 12.42
N ALA A 349 -0.41 0.74 12.85
CA ALA A 349 -0.61 1.25 14.19
C ALA A 349 -2.07 1.65 14.45
N VAL A 350 -2.71 2.29 13.47
CA VAL A 350 -4.12 2.71 13.62
C VAL A 350 -5.09 1.54 13.68
N ALA A 351 -4.77 0.42 13.06
CA ALA A 351 -5.58 -0.79 13.20
C ALA A 351 -5.72 -1.23 14.68
N THR A 352 -4.68 -1.00 15.50
CA THR A 352 -4.75 -1.25 16.93
C THR A 352 -5.71 -0.29 17.65
N LEU A 353 -5.87 0.93 17.15
CA LEU A 353 -6.87 1.89 17.65
C LEU A 353 -8.30 1.49 17.28
N VAL A 354 -8.50 0.83 16.14
CA VAL A 354 -9.80 0.23 15.78
C VAL A 354 -10.20 -0.83 16.83
N TYR A 355 -9.26 -1.71 17.19
CA TYR A 355 -9.49 -2.67 18.29
C TYR A 355 -9.86 -1.96 19.58
N TRP A 356 -9.06 -0.98 19.98
CA TRP A 356 -9.28 -0.22 21.21
C TRP A 356 -10.63 0.48 21.21
N MET A 357 -11.02 1.12 20.13
CA MET A 357 -12.30 1.81 19.93
C MET A 357 -13.48 0.84 20.11
N ILE A 358 -13.45 -0.32 19.44
CA ILE A 358 -14.53 -1.32 19.51
C ILE A 358 -14.63 -1.87 20.93
N VAL A 359 -13.51 -2.29 21.52
CA VAL A 359 -13.50 -2.90 22.86
C VAL A 359 -13.92 -1.87 23.93
N ARG A 360 -13.48 -0.63 23.79
CA ARG A 360 -13.86 0.43 24.73
C ARG A 360 -15.34 0.79 24.65
N ALA A 361 -15.91 0.71 23.45
CA ALA A 361 -17.33 1.00 23.22
C ALA A 361 -18.27 -0.15 23.64
N THR A 362 -17.84 -1.41 23.48
CA THR A 362 -18.74 -2.57 23.55
C THR A 362 -18.27 -3.67 24.49
N SER A 363 -17.04 -3.60 25.01
CA SER A 363 -16.34 -4.66 25.75
C SER A 363 -16.18 -5.98 24.97
N ASP A 364 -16.43 -5.96 23.65
CA ASP A 364 -16.36 -7.13 22.77
C ASP A 364 -14.98 -7.28 22.14
N ARG A 365 -14.12 -8.11 22.77
CA ARG A 365 -12.76 -8.38 22.29
C ARG A 365 -12.76 -9.15 20.98
N LEU A 366 -13.74 -10.02 20.74
CA LEU A 366 -13.82 -10.80 19.50
C LEU A 366 -14.17 -9.88 18.32
N ALA A 367 -15.15 -8.99 18.50
CA ALA A 367 -15.42 -7.95 17.52
C ALA A 367 -14.18 -7.07 17.26
N GLY A 368 -13.46 -6.69 18.32
CA GLY A 368 -12.23 -5.92 18.17
C GLY A 368 -11.18 -6.61 17.29
N ILE A 369 -10.89 -7.89 17.54
CA ILE A 369 -9.94 -8.68 16.73
C ILE A 369 -10.44 -8.81 15.29
N ALA A 370 -11.72 -9.16 15.08
CA ALA A 370 -12.30 -9.28 13.75
C ALA A 370 -12.23 -7.94 12.96
N GLY A 371 -12.45 -6.81 13.65
CA GLY A 371 -12.32 -5.47 13.05
C GLY A 371 -10.93 -5.18 12.55
N VAL A 372 -9.88 -5.58 13.27
CA VAL A 372 -8.49 -5.43 12.83
C VAL A 372 -8.20 -6.32 11.62
N ILE A 373 -8.68 -7.56 11.61
CA ILE A 373 -8.50 -8.45 10.46
C ILE A 373 -9.15 -7.82 9.22
N TRP A 374 -10.43 -7.44 9.31
CA TRP A 374 -11.14 -6.81 8.19
C TRP A 374 -10.48 -5.50 7.75
N TYR A 375 -10.01 -4.68 8.69
CA TYR A 375 -9.27 -3.45 8.36
C TYR A 375 -8.07 -3.74 7.45
N HIS A 376 -7.32 -4.79 7.70
CA HIS A 376 -6.12 -5.12 6.93
C HIS A 376 -6.40 -5.85 5.63
N VAL A 377 -7.47 -6.64 5.53
CA VAL A 377 -7.74 -7.47 4.36
C VAL A 377 -8.62 -6.79 3.32
N ILE A 378 -9.37 -5.74 3.67
CA ILE A 378 -10.11 -4.96 2.67
C ILE A 378 -9.11 -4.42 1.64
N PRO A 379 -9.28 -4.72 0.33
CA PRO A 379 -8.29 -4.42 -0.70
C PRO A 379 -7.88 -2.95 -0.78
N MET A 380 -8.79 -2.04 -0.45
CA MET A 380 -8.56 -0.59 -0.47
C MET A 380 -7.30 -0.17 0.31
N THR A 381 -6.98 -0.85 1.41
CA THR A 381 -5.81 -0.50 2.24
C THR A 381 -4.48 -0.64 1.48
N ALA A 382 -4.42 -1.59 0.54
CA ALA A 382 -3.26 -1.78 -0.33
C ALA A 382 -3.34 -0.87 -1.56
N TRP A 383 -4.51 -0.74 -2.18
CA TRP A 383 -4.71 0.05 -3.39
C TRP A 383 -4.34 1.52 -3.24
N ILE A 384 -4.72 2.17 -2.14
CA ILE A 384 -4.35 3.56 -1.86
C ILE A 384 -2.83 3.76 -1.92
N MET A 385 -2.08 2.80 -1.37
CA MET A 385 -0.62 2.87 -1.32
C MET A 385 0.02 2.50 -2.66
N THR A 386 -0.55 1.55 -3.42
CA THR A 386 -0.04 1.16 -4.74
C THR A 386 -0.21 2.26 -5.79
N TRP A 387 -1.24 3.09 -5.67
CA TRP A 387 -1.41 4.27 -6.52
C TRP A 387 -0.42 5.40 -6.19
N GLY A 388 0.35 5.27 -5.12
CA GLY A 388 1.22 6.32 -4.63
C GLY A 388 0.48 7.43 -3.90
N ALA A 389 -0.82 7.25 -3.57
CA ALA A 389 -1.60 8.23 -2.82
C ALA A 389 -1.23 8.25 -1.32
N LEU A 390 0.07 8.41 -1.02
CA LEU A 390 0.66 8.24 0.31
C LEU A 390 0.14 9.24 1.33
N THR A 391 -0.08 10.49 0.93
CA THR A 391 -0.68 11.51 1.81
C THR A 391 -2.12 11.17 2.15
N ASN A 392 -2.87 10.58 1.20
CA ASN A 392 -4.22 10.10 1.44
C ASN A 392 -4.24 8.93 2.45
N ALA A 393 -3.35 7.94 2.27
CA ALA A 393 -3.21 6.81 3.18
C ALA A 393 -2.87 7.26 4.61
N PHE A 394 -1.91 8.18 4.73
CA PHE A 394 -1.49 8.72 6.02
C PHE A 394 -2.59 9.60 6.67
N ALA A 395 -3.30 10.42 5.88
CA ALA A 395 -4.43 11.19 6.35
C ALA A 395 -5.58 10.30 6.84
N GLN A 396 -5.84 9.17 6.16
CA GLN A 396 -6.81 8.18 6.57
C GLN A 396 -6.44 7.56 7.93
N THR A 397 -5.16 7.35 8.19
CA THR A 397 -4.66 6.90 9.49
C THR A 397 -5.05 7.90 10.60
N LEU A 398 -4.78 9.19 10.39
CA LEU A 398 -5.12 10.24 11.35
C LEU A 398 -6.64 10.44 11.49
N PHE A 399 -7.38 10.26 10.40
CA PHE A 399 -8.84 10.26 10.40
C PHE A 399 -9.40 9.19 11.35
N VAL A 400 -8.98 7.93 11.18
CA VAL A 400 -9.42 6.83 12.06
C VAL A 400 -8.96 7.03 13.50
N ALA A 401 -7.74 7.55 13.71
CA ALA A 401 -7.25 7.90 15.03
C ALA A 401 -8.14 8.95 15.71
N SER A 402 -8.55 9.98 14.97
CA SER A 402 -9.48 11.01 15.48
C SER A 402 -10.81 10.39 15.93
N LEU A 403 -11.40 9.53 15.10
CA LEU A 403 -12.67 8.88 15.43
C LEU A 403 -12.55 7.88 16.59
N ALA A 404 -11.41 7.17 16.69
CA ALA A 404 -11.14 6.30 17.81
C ALA A 404 -11.06 7.08 19.14
N LEU A 405 -10.45 8.26 19.13
CA LEU A 405 -10.40 9.15 20.29
C LEU A 405 -11.81 9.64 20.68
N VAL A 406 -12.66 10.03 19.72
CA VAL A 406 -14.04 10.46 19.97
C VAL A 406 -14.86 9.39 20.68
N VAL A 407 -14.68 8.12 20.30
CA VAL A 407 -15.44 7.00 20.90
C VAL A 407 -14.84 6.54 22.22
N ALA A 408 -13.52 6.38 22.28
CA ALA A 408 -12.87 5.69 23.39
C ALA A 408 -12.53 6.58 24.57
N LEU A 409 -12.41 7.90 24.37
CA LEU A 409 -12.10 8.85 25.42
C LEU A 409 -13.33 9.70 25.81
N PRO A 410 -13.38 10.19 27.06
CA PRO A 410 -14.41 11.16 27.47
C PRO A 410 -14.08 12.54 26.90
N VAL A 411 -14.46 12.77 25.62
CA VAL A 411 -14.28 14.05 24.93
C VAL A 411 -15.40 15.00 25.37
N GLU A 412 -15.23 15.61 26.52
CA GLU A 412 -16.15 16.60 27.07
C GLU A 412 -15.46 17.96 27.09
N ARG A 413 -16.22 19.06 26.92
CA ARG A 413 -15.67 20.43 26.91
C ARG A 413 -14.82 20.73 28.15
N THR A 414 -15.17 20.16 29.30
CA THR A 414 -14.45 20.34 30.56
C THR A 414 -13.16 19.56 30.68
N ARG A 415 -12.94 18.54 29.80
CA ARG A 415 -11.73 17.73 29.79
C ARG A 415 -10.71 18.25 28.75
N LEU A 416 -10.09 19.40 29.07
CA LEU A 416 -9.20 20.13 28.17
C LEU A 416 -8.09 19.25 27.54
N ALA A 417 -7.47 18.36 28.32
CA ALA A 417 -6.40 17.49 27.79
C ALA A 417 -6.91 16.57 26.67
N THR A 418 -8.11 16.01 26.80
CA THR A 418 -8.70 15.14 25.79
C THR A 418 -9.11 15.94 24.54
N VAL A 419 -9.69 17.14 24.75
CA VAL A 419 -10.05 18.06 23.67
C VAL A 419 -8.79 18.51 22.94
N ALA A 420 -7.73 18.89 23.66
CA ALA A 420 -6.45 19.29 23.06
C ALA A 420 -5.80 18.15 22.26
N LEU A 421 -5.79 16.91 22.79
CA LEU A 421 -5.29 15.75 22.06
C LEU A 421 -6.07 15.53 20.76
N LEU A 422 -7.40 15.57 20.81
CA LEU A 422 -8.24 15.43 19.62
C LEU A 422 -7.98 16.59 18.64
N THR A 423 -7.85 17.83 19.12
CA THR A 423 -7.51 19.00 18.30
C THR A 423 -6.21 18.78 17.53
N VAL A 424 -5.15 18.30 18.21
CA VAL A 424 -3.85 18.06 17.58
C VAL A 424 -3.95 16.99 16.49
N VAL A 425 -4.62 15.85 16.77
CA VAL A 425 -4.75 14.75 15.80
C VAL A 425 -5.61 15.16 14.61
N VAL A 426 -6.71 15.89 14.84
CA VAL A 426 -7.56 16.43 13.76
C VAL A 426 -6.79 17.46 12.94
N ALA A 427 -6.07 18.39 13.56
CA ALA A 427 -5.26 19.39 12.85
C ALA A 427 -4.19 18.71 11.98
N ALA A 428 -3.51 17.68 12.50
CA ALA A 428 -2.57 16.88 11.73
C ALA A 428 -3.24 16.21 10.51
N ALA A 429 -4.44 15.67 10.67
CA ALA A 429 -5.21 15.10 9.56
C ALA A 429 -5.56 16.15 8.49
N LEU A 430 -6.04 17.32 8.93
CA LEU A 430 -6.36 18.45 8.06
C LEU A 430 -5.12 18.96 7.28
N LEU A 431 -3.94 18.89 7.90
CA LEU A 431 -2.66 19.30 7.32
C LEU A 431 -1.99 18.19 6.49
N THR A 432 -2.68 17.07 6.22
CA THR A 432 -2.12 15.95 5.45
C THR A 432 -2.70 15.84 4.05
N HIS A 433 -4.05 15.92 3.90
CA HIS A 433 -4.69 15.76 2.59
C HIS A 433 -6.05 16.48 2.51
N PRO A 434 -6.32 17.29 1.47
CA PRO A 434 -7.52 18.12 1.38
C PRO A 434 -8.85 17.35 1.38
N SER A 435 -8.94 16.23 0.62
CA SER A 435 -10.19 15.46 0.57
C SER A 435 -10.50 14.77 1.90
N THR A 436 -9.50 14.23 2.58
CA THR A 436 -9.65 13.66 3.91
C THR A 436 -10.04 14.73 4.93
N CYS A 437 -9.50 15.95 4.77
CA CYS A 437 -9.88 17.12 5.54
C CYS A 437 -11.39 17.37 5.47
N ALA A 438 -11.94 17.49 4.27
CA ALA A 438 -13.35 17.77 4.06
C ALA A 438 -14.26 16.67 4.64
N ILE A 439 -13.89 15.40 4.41
CA ILE A 439 -14.66 14.24 4.91
C ILE A 439 -14.62 14.20 6.44
N LEU A 440 -13.45 14.35 7.06
CA LEU A 440 -13.30 14.32 8.51
C LEU A 440 -14.09 15.44 9.18
N ALA A 441 -14.00 16.66 8.66
CA ALA A 441 -14.76 17.80 9.18
C ALA A 441 -16.28 17.53 9.12
N ALA A 442 -16.77 17.01 7.99
CA ALA A 442 -18.18 16.66 7.83
C ALA A 442 -18.61 15.54 8.79
N VAL A 443 -17.81 14.47 8.94
CA VAL A 443 -18.11 13.37 9.88
C VAL A 443 -18.14 13.86 11.32
N LEU A 444 -17.19 14.70 11.74
CA LEU A 444 -17.16 15.25 13.09
C LEU A 444 -18.34 16.20 13.33
N ALA A 445 -18.72 17.03 12.37
CA ALA A 445 -19.86 17.93 12.47
C ALA A 445 -21.19 17.15 12.60
N ILE A 446 -21.43 16.16 11.73
CA ILE A 446 -22.62 15.33 11.80
C ILE A 446 -22.65 14.49 13.09
N THR A 447 -21.50 13.91 13.49
CA THR A 447 -21.40 13.17 14.75
C THR A 447 -21.74 14.06 15.95
N SER A 448 -21.23 15.30 15.97
CA SER A 448 -21.57 16.27 17.02
C SER A 448 -23.06 16.60 17.03
N ALA A 449 -23.68 16.81 15.86
CA ALA A 449 -25.11 17.06 15.75
C ALA A 449 -25.95 15.87 16.26
N LEU A 450 -25.57 14.65 15.86
CA LEU A 450 -26.24 13.42 16.30
C LEU A 450 -26.09 13.20 17.83
N TYR A 451 -24.92 13.48 18.40
CA TYR A 451 -24.69 13.41 19.83
C TYR A 451 -25.50 14.46 20.59
N ALA A 452 -25.58 15.70 20.07
CA ALA A 452 -26.38 16.76 20.64
C ALA A 452 -27.89 16.42 20.61
N TRP A 453 -28.36 15.86 19.48
CA TRP A 453 -29.76 15.43 19.32
C TRP A 453 -30.12 14.26 20.25
N HIS A 454 -29.25 13.26 20.33
CA HIS A 454 -29.47 12.13 21.26
C HIS A 454 -29.58 12.60 22.71
N GLY A 455 -28.89 13.67 23.07
CA GLY A 455 -28.97 14.28 24.41
C GLY A 455 -28.24 13.49 25.49
N GLY A 456 -28.70 13.65 26.74
CA GLY A 456 -28.16 12.95 27.89
C GLY A 456 -26.64 13.12 28.04
N THR A 457 -25.96 12.01 28.29
CA THR A 457 -24.50 11.94 28.50
C THR A 457 -23.69 12.24 27.23
N LEU A 458 -24.30 12.27 26.04
CA LEU A 458 -23.61 12.58 24.79
C LEU A 458 -23.56 14.07 24.47
N ARG A 459 -24.43 14.88 25.05
CA ARG A 459 -24.47 16.33 24.82
C ARG A 459 -23.16 17.06 25.19
N PRO A 460 -22.52 16.79 26.34
CA PRO A 460 -21.20 17.34 26.64
C PRO A 460 -20.11 16.89 25.66
N ALA A 461 -20.18 15.63 25.17
CA ALA A 461 -19.26 15.12 24.19
C ALA A 461 -19.43 15.82 22.83
N ALA A 462 -20.65 16.14 22.40
CA ALA A 462 -20.92 16.90 21.20
C ALA A 462 -20.19 18.25 21.21
N ALA A 463 -20.30 18.99 22.33
CA ALA A 463 -19.61 20.27 22.49
C ALA A 463 -18.08 20.13 22.47
N GLY A 464 -17.53 19.08 23.10
CA GLY A 464 -16.09 18.81 23.09
C GLY A 464 -15.55 18.46 21.70
N VAL A 465 -16.26 17.62 20.95
CA VAL A 465 -15.89 17.26 19.56
C VAL A 465 -15.96 18.48 18.65
N LEU A 466 -17.02 19.28 18.75
CA LEU A 466 -17.17 20.50 17.97
C LEU A 466 -16.06 21.52 18.28
N LEU A 467 -15.74 21.72 19.55
CA LEU A 467 -14.65 22.59 19.97
C LEU A 467 -13.30 22.13 19.41
N ALA A 468 -13.01 20.81 19.52
CA ALA A 468 -11.78 20.26 18.97
C ALA A 468 -11.70 20.42 17.45
N ALA A 469 -12.78 20.11 16.72
CA ALA A 469 -12.84 20.26 15.27
C ALA A 469 -12.68 21.73 14.82
N ALA A 470 -13.37 22.65 15.47
CA ALA A 470 -13.25 24.10 15.17
C ALA A 470 -11.83 24.61 15.44
N SER A 471 -11.26 24.27 16.62
CA SER A 471 -9.88 24.66 16.96
C SER A 471 -8.87 24.07 15.98
N ALA A 472 -9.01 22.80 15.60
CA ALA A 472 -8.15 22.16 14.62
C ALA A 472 -8.24 22.81 13.23
N THR A 473 -9.46 23.19 12.81
CA THR A 473 -9.67 23.89 11.54
C THR A 473 -9.00 25.27 11.57
N ILE A 474 -9.15 26.02 12.65
CA ILE A 474 -8.47 27.32 12.81
C ILE A 474 -6.95 27.14 12.73
N ILE A 475 -6.39 26.17 13.46
CA ILE A 475 -4.96 25.86 13.42
C ILE A 475 -4.51 25.53 12.00
N ALA A 476 -5.22 24.65 11.30
CA ALA A 476 -4.87 24.24 9.93
C ALA A 476 -4.94 25.42 8.95
N VAL A 477 -5.97 26.26 9.07
CA VAL A 477 -6.12 27.48 8.25
C VAL A 477 -4.98 28.45 8.51
N VAL A 478 -4.70 28.78 9.76
CA VAL A 478 -3.65 29.76 10.12
C VAL A 478 -2.26 29.24 9.75
N LEU A 479 -1.96 27.97 10.02
CA LEU A 479 -0.64 27.42 9.77
C LEU A 479 -0.37 27.16 8.28
N TYR A 480 -1.40 26.90 7.48
CA TYR A 480 -1.17 26.46 6.10
C TYR A 480 -2.11 27.11 5.08
N TYR A 481 -3.41 26.94 5.20
CA TYR A 481 -4.34 27.31 4.13
C TYR A 481 -4.46 28.80 3.89
N ALA A 482 -4.29 29.65 4.92
CA ALA A 482 -4.33 31.11 4.77
C ALA A 482 -3.20 31.69 3.89
N TRP A 483 -2.17 30.91 3.60
CA TRP A 483 -1.04 31.35 2.76
C TRP A 483 -1.31 31.26 1.25
N PHE A 484 -2.50 30.81 0.84
CA PHE A 484 -2.88 30.62 -0.58
C PHE A 484 -4.13 31.43 -1.00
N PRO A 485 -4.27 32.71 -0.66
CA PRO A 485 -5.50 33.46 -0.94
C PRO A 485 -5.79 33.55 -2.46
N SER A 486 -4.76 33.71 -3.29
CA SER A 486 -4.90 33.76 -4.74
C SER A 486 -5.49 32.48 -5.36
N VAL A 487 -5.18 31.33 -4.79
CA VAL A 487 -5.73 30.03 -5.25
C VAL A 487 -7.22 29.96 -4.97
N TYR A 488 -7.66 30.40 -3.77
CA TYR A 488 -9.09 30.39 -3.43
C TYR A 488 -9.89 31.40 -4.22
N VAL A 489 -9.33 32.59 -4.46
CA VAL A 489 -9.98 33.61 -5.31
C VAL A 489 -10.15 33.10 -6.74
N ALA A 490 -9.10 32.48 -7.29
CA ALA A 490 -9.17 31.87 -8.63
C ALA A 490 -10.21 30.75 -8.70
N GLU A 491 -10.27 29.89 -7.69
CA GLU A 491 -11.22 28.76 -7.64
C GLU A 491 -12.67 29.27 -7.46
N LEU A 492 -12.89 30.24 -6.60
CA LEU A 492 -14.21 30.88 -6.44
C LEU A 492 -14.65 31.56 -7.73
N GLY A 493 -13.73 32.23 -8.44
CA GLY A 493 -14.01 32.83 -9.75
C GLY A 493 -14.40 31.79 -10.79
N ARG A 494 -13.73 30.63 -10.79
CA ARG A 494 -14.03 29.50 -11.67
C ARG A 494 -15.42 28.91 -11.39
N VAL A 495 -15.74 28.68 -10.12
CA VAL A 495 -17.06 28.17 -9.71
C VAL A 495 -18.17 29.16 -10.09
N ALA A 496 -17.95 30.46 -9.85
CA ALA A 496 -18.89 31.49 -10.21
C ALA A 496 -19.11 31.58 -11.74
N SER A 497 -18.03 31.49 -12.54
CA SER A 497 -18.14 31.50 -14.01
C SER A 497 -18.77 30.22 -14.59
N ALA A 498 -18.55 29.06 -13.97
CA ALA A 498 -19.20 27.82 -14.35
C ALA A 498 -20.73 27.84 -14.10
N SER A 499 -21.18 28.71 -13.22
CA SER A 499 -22.62 28.90 -12.91
C SER A 499 -23.32 29.88 -13.86
N VAL A 500 -22.61 30.49 -14.83
CA VAL A 500 -23.19 31.40 -15.81
C VAL A 500 -23.82 30.57 -16.95
N PRO A 501 -25.12 30.69 -17.22
CA PRO A 501 -25.75 30.01 -18.36
C PRO A 501 -25.08 30.45 -19.67
N GLY A 502 -24.54 29.48 -20.43
CA GLY A 502 -23.90 29.73 -21.72
C GLY A 502 -22.38 29.72 -21.74
N ALA A 503 -21.70 29.53 -20.60
CA ALA A 503 -20.26 29.24 -20.61
C ALA A 503 -20.03 27.86 -21.30
N PRO A 504 -19.10 27.76 -22.26
CA PRO A 504 -18.79 26.47 -22.88
C PRO A 504 -18.23 25.52 -21.82
N ALA A 505 -19.10 24.64 -21.32
CA ALA A 505 -18.66 23.54 -20.50
C ALA A 505 -17.71 22.68 -21.36
N ALA A 506 -16.50 22.47 -20.89
CA ALA A 506 -15.66 21.42 -21.48
C ALA A 506 -16.52 20.14 -21.56
N PRO A 507 -16.58 19.45 -22.70
CA PRO A 507 -17.44 18.29 -22.84
C PRO A 507 -16.96 17.23 -21.87
N ALA A 508 -17.60 17.18 -20.70
CA ALA A 508 -17.45 16.03 -19.80
C ALA A 508 -17.96 14.82 -20.58
N PRO A 509 -17.22 13.71 -20.63
CA PRO A 509 -17.72 12.51 -21.26
C PRO A 509 -19.05 12.17 -20.57
N VAL A 510 -20.15 12.28 -21.32
CA VAL A 510 -21.51 11.99 -20.84
C VAL A 510 -21.59 10.49 -20.60
N THR A 511 -21.04 10.03 -19.48
CA THR A 511 -21.28 8.66 -19.07
C THR A 511 -22.75 8.55 -18.67
N SER A 512 -23.49 7.67 -19.33
CA SER A 512 -24.89 7.38 -18.99
C SER A 512 -25.01 7.02 -17.49
N VAL A 513 -26.20 7.20 -16.91
CA VAL A 513 -26.46 6.77 -15.51
C VAL A 513 -26.07 5.31 -15.32
N ALA A 514 -26.39 4.45 -16.30
CA ALA A 514 -25.99 3.04 -16.30
C ALA A 514 -24.46 2.87 -16.27
N GLY A 515 -23.71 3.66 -17.03
CA GLY A 515 -22.26 3.62 -17.03
C GLY A 515 -21.66 4.09 -15.70
N ARG A 516 -22.27 5.07 -15.03
CA ARG A 516 -21.84 5.51 -13.70
C ARG A 516 -22.15 4.47 -12.63
N LEU A 517 -23.31 3.84 -12.70
CA LEU A 517 -23.67 2.74 -11.79
C LEU A 517 -22.72 1.55 -11.97
N ALA A 518 -22.47 1.13 -13.22
CA ALA A 518 -21.51 0.06 -13.51
C ALA A 518 -20.11 0.36 -12.95
N ARG A 519 -19.65 1.62 -13.06
CA ARG A 519 -18.38 2.06 -12.48
C ARG A 519 -18.41 1.99 -10.95
N ALA A 520 -19.49 2.39 -10.29
CA ALA A 520 -19.63 2.32 -8.84
C ALA A 520 -19.63 0.88 -8.34
N VAL A 521 -20.31 -0.04 -9.04
CA VAL A 521 -20.32 -1.47 -8.74
C VAL A 521 -18.93 -2.07 -8.93
N TRP A 522 -18.27 -1.77 -10.03
CA TRP A 522 -16.90 -2.21 -10.30
C TRP A 522 -15.91 -1.69 -9.25
N PHE A 523 -16.04 -0.42 -8.86
CA PHE A 523 -15.23 0.18 -7.81
C PHE A 523 -15.43 -0.54 -6.46
N ALA A 524 -16.68 -0.81 -6.11
CA ALA A 524 -17.02 -1.51 -4.88
C ALA A 524 -16.45 -2.95 -4.86
N ASP A 525 -16.52 -3.66 -5.99
CA ASP A 525 -15.98 -5.01 -6.14
C ASP A 525 -14.46 -5.03 -5.93
N ILE A 526 -13.71 -4.23 -6.67
CA ILE A 526 -12.24 -4.27 -6.65
C ILE A 526 -11.67 -3.70 -5.34
N TYR A 527 -12.27 -2.64 -4.79
CA TYR A 527 -11.64 -1.92 -3.68
C TYR A 527 -12.17 -2.29 -2.31
N PHE A 528 -13.41 -2.75 -2.20
CA PHE A 528 -13.95 -3.18 -0.93
C PHE A 528 -14.10 -4.70 -0.83
N GLY A 529 -14.37 -5.38 -1.94
CA GLY A 529 -14.63 -6.81 -2.01
C GLY A 529 -16.03 -7.19 -1.51
N TRP A 530 -16.75 -8.01 -2.28
CA TRP A 530 -18.11 -8.46 -1.92
C TRP A 530 -18.20 -9.15 -0.56
N PRO A 531 -17.22 -10.01 -0.15
CA PRO A 531 -17.28 -10.63 1.17
C PRO A 531 -17.30 -9.60 2.31
N ALA A 532 -16.45 -8.58 2.23
CA ALA A 532 -16.39 -7.53 3.24
C ALA A 532 -17.68 -6.70 3.29
N MET A 533 -18.23 -6.33 2.14
CA MET A 533 -19.48 -5.55 2.06
C MET A 533 -20.68 -6.35 2.60
N ALA A 534 -20.80 -7.63 2.23
CA ALA A 534 -21.87 -8.49 2.73
C ALA A 534 -21.82 -8.65 4.26
N VAL A 535 -20.62 -8.91 4.78
CA VAL A 535 -20.43 -9.05 6.23
C VAL A 535 -20.66 -7.72 6.95
N ALA A 536 -20.21 -6.59 6.36
CA ALA A 536 -20.45 -5.27 6.92
C ALA A 536 -21.93 -4.89 6.96
N ALA A 537 -22.71 -5.24 5.94
CA ALA A 537 -24.17 -5.01 5.91
C ALA A 537 -24.89 -5.76 7.05
N ILE A 538 -24.53 -7.04 7.27
CA ILE A 538 -25.05 -7.82 8.39
C ILE A 538 -24.64 -7.17 9.72
N GLY A 539 -23.39 -6.73 9.83
CA GLY A 539 -22.88 -6.10 11.06
C GLY A 539 -23.54 -4.76 11.36
N ALA A 540 -23.75 -3.92 10.35
CA ALA A 540 -24.46 -2.65 10.49
C ALA A 540 -25.92 -2.87 10.95
N TRP A 541 -26.61 -3.84 10.36
CA TRP A 541 -27.96 -4.23 10.80
C TRP A 541 -27.97 -4.72 12.26
N ARG A 542 -26.99 -5.52 12.68
CA ARG A 542 -26.85 -5.96 14.08
C ARG A 542 -26.59 -4.79 15.02
N LEU A 543 -25.70 -3.90 14.64
CA LEU A 543 -25.33 -2.74 15.46
C LEU A 543 -26.52 -1.78 15.63
N SER A 544 -27.35 -1.57 14.58
CA SER A 544 -28.53 -0.69 14.65
C SER A 544 -29.60 -1.21 15.63
N ARG A 545 -29.60 -2.53 15.89
CA ARG A 545 -30.49 -3.17 16.84
C ARG A 545 -29.88 -3.36 18.24
N SER A 546 -28.63 -2.94 18.43
CA SER A 546 -27.92 -3.09 19.71
C SER A 546 -27.95 -1.77 20.48
N SER A 547 -28.32 -1.81 21.73
CA SER A 547 -28.27 -0.64 22.62
C SER A 547 -26.92 -0.45 23.31
N THR A 548 -25.90 -1.26 22.97
CA THR A 548 -24.67 -1.38 23.76
C THR A 548 -23.73 -0.17 23.68
N SER A 549 -23.75 0.63 22.62
CA SER A 549 -22.90 1.80 22.53
C SER A 549 -23.46 2.89 21.61
N PRO A 550 -24.28 3.82 22.13
CA PRO A 550 -24.80 4.95 21.36
C PRO A 550 -23.70 5.78 20.70
N ARG A 551 -22.55 5.98 21.38
CA ARG A 551 -21.41 6.74 20.84
C ARG A 551 -20.91 6.15 19.52
N LEU A 552 -20.61 4.87 19.50
CA LEU A 552 -20.10 4.20 18.31
C LEU A 552 -21.16 4.12 17.20
N THR A 553 -22.40 3.80 17.56
CA THR A 553 -23.50 3.67 16.59
C THR A 553 -23.78 4.99 15.88
N LEU A 554 -23.89 6.10 16.62
CA LEU A 554 -24.16 7.42 16.05
C LEU A 554 -22.97 7.94 15.22
N LEU A 555 -21.73 7.67 15.65
CA LEU A 555 -20.54 7.98 14.86
C LEU A 555 -20.54 7.22 13.54
N LEU A 556 -20.78 5.92 13.55
CA LEU A 556 -20.83 5.10 12.34
C LEU A 556 -21.99 5.50 11.43
N LEU A 557 -23.13 5.90 11.99
CA LEU A 557 -24.27 6.43 11.23
C LEU A 557 -23.90 7.73 10.50
N GLY A 558 -23.28 8.68 11.22
CA GLY A 558 -22.80 9.93 10.63
C GLY A 558 -21.75 9.68 9.55
N TRP A 559 -20.80 8.77 9.81
CA TRP A 559 -19.77 8.39 8.87
C TRP A 559 -20.34 7.73 7.61
N ALA A 560 -21.20 6.73 7.78
CA ALA A 560 -21.87 6.07 6.66
C ALA A 560 -22.72 7.06 5.84
N GLY A 561 -23.42 8.00 6.50
CA GLY A 561 -24.18 9.06 5.82
C GLY A 561 -23.29 9.92 4.91
N ILE A 562 -22.11 10.31 5.36
CA ILE A 562 -21.13 11.05 4.53
C ILE A 562 -20.60 10.21 3.39
N CYS A 563 -20.30 8.92 3.61
CA CYS A 563 -19.87 8.03 2.53
C CYS A 563 -20.96 7.86 1.46
N VAL A 564 -22.22 7.69 1.88
CA VAL A 564 -23.37 7.62 0.96
C VAL A 564 -23.55 8.94 0.21
N PHE A 565 -23.42 10.08 0.90
CA PHE A 565 -23.49 11.40 0.25
C PHE A 565 -22.45 11.54 -0.87
N PHE A 566 -21.17 11.21 -0.60
CA PHE A 566 -20.13 11.28 -1.63
C PHE A 566 -20.31 10.22 -2.74
N LEU A 567 -20.89 9.06 -2.42
CA LEU A 567 -21.26 8.07 -3.45
C LEU A 567 -22.31 8.64 -4.40
N LEU A 568 -23.38 9.21 -3.86
CA LEU A 568 -24.44 9.85 -4.66
C LEU A 568 -23.91 11.04 -5.45
N LEU A 569 -23.08 11.87 -4.82
CA LEU A 569 -22.43 12.99 -5.50
C LEU A 569 -21.56 12.52 -6.67
N GLY A 570 -20.75 11.46 -6.51
CA GLY A 570 -19.95 10.86 -7.58
C GLY A 570 -20.79 10.19 -8.69
N MET A 571 -22.02 9.78 -8.37
CA MET A 571 -22.98 9.29 -9.38
C MET A 571 -23.66 10.41 -10.16
N LEU A 572 -23.84 11.57 -9.56
CA LEU A 572 -24.53 12.72 -10.17
C LEU A 572 -23.57 13.71 -10.84
N THR A 573 -22.31 13.74 -10.41
CA THR A 573 -21.29 14.69 -10.84
C THR A 573 -20.01 13.96 -11.25
N PRO A 574 -19.05 14.61 -11.93
CA PRO A 574 -17.76 14.03 -12.25
C PRO A 574 -16.79 13.95 -11.06
N VAL A 575 -17.28 14.04 -9.83
CA VAL A 575 -16.45 13.92 -8.62
C VAL A 575 -15.78 12.54 -8.57
N ASP A 576 -14.51 12.55 -8.27
CA ASP A 576 -13.68 11.33 -8.23
C ASP A 576 -14.16 10.36 -7.14
N MET A 577 -14.21 9.08 -7.49
CA MET A 577 -14.50 7.98 -6.55
C MET A 577 -13.53 7.89 -5.36
N ARG A 578 -12.39 8.61 -5.38
CA ARG A 578 -11.42 8.67 -4.27
C ARG A 578 -12.04 9.08 -2.94
N TYR A 579 -13.13 9.81 -2.92
CA TYR A 579 -13.86 10.16 -1.70
C TYR A 579 -14.44 8.94 -0.98
N GLN A 580 -14.57 7.79 -1.66
CA GLN A 580 -15.00 6.52 -1.06
C GLN A 580 -13.92 5.84 -0.21
N PHE A 581 -12.66 6.28 -0.28
CA PHE A 581 -11.58 5.70 0.54
C PHE A 581 -11.88 5.76 2.04
N ALA A 582 -12.58 6.79 2.48
CA ALA A 582 -12.98 6.92 3.87
C ALA A 582 -13.98 5.83 4.35
N ALA A 583 -14.56 5.04 3.45
CA ALA A 583 -15.58 4.05 3.80
C ALA A 583 -15.00 2.74 4.36
N PHE A 584 -13.80 2.32 3.93
CA PHE A 584 -13.30 0.99 4.28
C PHE A 584 -13.13 0.73 5.79
N PRO A 585 -12.69 1.69 6.63
CA PRO A 585 -12.59 1.41 8.06
C PRO A 585 -13.98 1.28 8.71
N ALA A 586 -14.97 2.02 8.22
CA ALA A 586 -16.36 1.86 8.69
C ALA A 586 -16.90 0.48 8.33
N LEU A 587 -16.61 -0.01 7.12
CA LEU A 587 -16.97 -1.39 6.70
C LEU A 587 -16.29 -2.43 7.58
N ALA A 588 -15.00 -2.27 7.89
CA ALA A 588 -14.25 -3.17 8.77
C ALA A 588 -14.86 -3.23 10.18
N ILE A 589 -15.22 -2.06 10.75
CA ILE A 589 -15.86 -1.98 12.06
C ILE A 589 -17.26 -2.62 12.02
N ALA A 590 -18.05 -2.36 11.00
CA ALA A 590 -19.36 -3.00 10.86
C ALA A 590 -19.22 -4.52 10.73
N ALA A 591 -18.34 -5.02 9.87
CA ALA A 591 -18.06 -6.45 9.69
C ALA A 591 -17.65 -7.15 11.00
N ALA A 592 -16.94 -6.46 11.87
CA ALA A 592 -16.54 -6.96 13.18
C ALA A 592 -17.73 -7.45 14.03
N PHE A 593 -18.84 -6.71 14.00
CA PHE A 593 -20.04 -7.08 14.76
C PHE A 593 -20.77 -8.28 14.17
N ALA A 594 -20.77 -8.43 12.84
CA ALA A 594 -21.28 -9.65 12.21
C ALA A 594 -20.46 -10.87 12.61
N CYS A 595 -19.14 -10.76 12.60
CA CYS A 595 -18.23 -11.84 12.98
C CYS A 595 -18.45 -12.27 14.44
N SER A 596 -18.50 -11.32 15.36
CA SER A 596 -18.72 -11.60 16.77
C SER A 596 -20.10 -12.23 17.03
N TRP A 597 -21.14 -11.71 16.38
CA TRP A 597 -22.47 -12.28 16.48
C TRP A 597 -22.53 -13.71 15.92
N ALA A 598 -22.06 -13.94 14.71
CA ALA A 598 -22.10 -15.25 14.07
C ALA A 598 -21.30 -16.30 14.88
N TRP A 599 -20.15 -15.88 15.44
CA TRP A 599 -19.35 -16.76 16.28
C TRP A 599 -20.08 -17.24 17.53
N ARG A 600 -20.93 -16.39 18.10
CA ARG A 600 -21.75 -16.71 19.30
C ARG A 600 -23.05 -17.45 18.97
N SER A 601 -23.52 -17.38 17.72
CA SER A 601 -24.82 -17.93 17.31
C SER A 601 -24.82 -19.44 17.06
N GLY A 602 -23.66 -20.09 16.93
CA GLY A 602 -23.58 -21.54 16.78
C GLY A 602 -22.83 -22.03 15.55
N GLY A 603 -22.80 -23.34 15.30
CA GLY A 603 -21.91 -24.01 14.34
C GLY A 603 -22.08 -23.55 12.91
N ALA A 604 -23.30 -23.52 12.37
CA ALA A 604 -23.56 -23.10 10.99
C ALA A 604 -23.17 -21.62 10.74
N ALA A 605 -23.51 -20.73 11.68
CA ALA A 605 -23.14 -19.31 11.57
C ALA A 605 -21.61 -19.10 11.70
N ARG A 606 -20.94 -19.86 12.59
CA ARG A 606 -19.47 -19.87 12.68
C ARG A 606 -18.83 -20.31 11.40
N PHE A 607 -19.30 -21.39 10.81
CA PHE A 607 -18.79 -21.88 9.53
C PHE A 607 -18.97 -20.83 8.43
N ALA A 608 -20.17 -20.27 8.28
CA ALA A 608 -20.47 -19.27 7.26
C ALA A 608 -19.58 -18.02 7.39
N ILE A 609 -19.45 -17.48 8.62
CA ILE A 609 -18.61 -16.29 8.83
C ILE A 609 -17.12 -16.57 8.65
N SER A 610 -16.66 -17.76 9.01
CA SER A 610 -15.28 -18.18 8.77
C SER A 610 -14.99 -18.33 7.29
N ALA A 611 -15.91 -18.92 6.53
CA ALA A 611 -15.80 -19.04 5.07
C ALA A 611 -15.75 -17.65 4.39
N LEU A 612 -16.61 -16.71 4.81
CA LEU A 612 -16.60 -15.35 4.31
C LEU A 612 -15.33 -14.60 4.71
N LEU A 613 -14.78 -14.83 5.90
CA LEU A 613 -13.52 -14.24 6.32
C LEU A 613 -12.35 -14.79 5.48
N VAL A 614 -12.31 -16.10 5.26
CA VAL A 614 -11.30 -16.72 4.38
C VAL A 614 -11.42 -16.18 2.96
N ALA A 615 -12.65 -16.07 2.43
CA ALA A 615 -12.87 -15.48 1.11
C ALA A 615 -12.41 -14.02 1.04
N GLY A 616 -12.67 -13.21 2.09
CA GLY A 616 -12.19 -11.83 2.16
C GLY A 616 -10.66 -11.71 2.27
N VAL A 617 -10.02 -12.59 3.05
CA VAL A 617 -8.55 -12.65 3.13
C VAL A 617 -7.97 -13.05 1.77
N TRP A 618 -8.56 -14.04 1.11
CA TRP A 618 -8.15 -14.48 -0.22
C TRP A 618 -8.29 -13.36 -1.26
N ASP A 619 -9.42 -12.67 -1.26
CA ASP A 619 -9.68 -11.55 -2.16
C ASP A 619 -8.66 -10.41 -1.94
N GLY A 620 -8.44 -10.00 -0.69
CA GLY A 620 -7.44 -8.99 -0.35
C GLY A 620 -6.02 -9.37 -0.79
N VAL A 621 -5.58 -10.58 -0.50
CA VAL A 621 -4.25 -11.07 -0.92
C VAL A 621 -4.15 -11.20 -2.44
N ALA A 622 -5.20 -11.71 -3.10
CA ALA A 622 -5.24 -11.81 -4.55
C ALA A 622 -5.14 -10.43 -5.22
N GLN A 623 -5.85 -9.43 -4.71
CA GLN A 623 -5.76 -8.05 -5.19
C GLN A 623 -4.36 -7.45 -4.98
N TRP A 624 -3.72 -7.72 -3.84
CA TRP A 624 -2.34 -7.28 -3.60
C TRP A 624 -1.35 -7.90 -4.59
N LEU A 625 -1.45 -9.21 -4.82
CA LEU A 625 -0.60 -9.91 -5.78
C LEU A 625 -0.87 -9.42 -7.21
N TRP A 626 -2.14 -9.19 -7.55
CA TRP A 626 -2.52 -8.66 -8.85
C TRP A 626 -1.99 -7.23 -9.05
N ALA A 627 -2.06 -6.37 -8.05
CA ALA A 627 -1.50 -5.03 -8.09
C ALA A 627 0.01 -5.06 -8.41
N MET A 628 0.76 -5.96 -7.78
CA MET A 628 2.19 -6.10 -8.00
C MET A 628 2.54 -6.69 -9.37
N THR A 629 1.74 -7.63 -9.88
CA THR A 629 2.11 -8.42 -11.07
C THR A 629 1.45 -7.93 -12.35
N THR A 630 0.18 -7.59 -12.31
CA THR A 630 -0.63 -7.29 -13.50
C THR A 630 -0.94 -5.81 -13.64
N TYR A 631 -1.41 -5.18 -12.56
CA TYR A 631 -1.69 -3.73 -12.58
C TYR A 631 -0.44 -2.93 -12.88
N ALA A 632 0.69 -3.33 -12.34
CA ALA A 632 1.98 -2.75 -12.68
C ALA A 632 2.31 -2.79 -14.17
N ARG A 633 1.76 -3.76 -14.91
CA ARG A 633 1.91 -3.88 -16.37
C ARG A 633 0.92 -3.03 -17.16
N LEU A 634 -0.27 -2.77 -16.62
CA LEU A 634 -1.35 -2.04 -17.32
C LEU A 634 -1.27 -0.53 -17.16
N VAL A 635 -0.77 -0.05 -16.02
CA VAL A 635 -0.75 1.39 -15.68
C VAL A 635 0.54 2.07 -16.15
N ARG A 636 1.42 1.33 -16.73
CA ARG A 636 2.67 1.78 -17.36
C ARG A 636 2.54 1.67 -18.87
#